data_8244fe44d1de007fe3f1e31e7ebcac0b
#
_entry.id   8244fe44d1de007fe3f1e31e7ebcac0b
#
_cell.length_a   1.000
_cell.length_b   1.000
_cell.length_c   1.000
_cell.angle_alpha   90.00
_cell.angle_beta   90.00
_cell.angle_gamma   90.00
#
_symmetry.space_group_name_H-M   'P 1'
#
loop_
_entity.id
_entity.type
_entity.pdbx_description
1 polymer ?
#
loop_
_entity_poly.entity_id
_entity_poly.type
_entity_poly.pdbx_seq_one_letter_code
_entity_poly.pdbx_strand_id
1 'polypeptide(L)'
;VNLGAILKRHDPDLLLTMWGDTWSLPYLLKLSKEWGIPLPLNRESGRQVLHRPERTYFTYGQVVHRGRQVHLFGRAHIDGHNAMLFHDYGLEGVFELARLTSLPLQTVARVSPGSGISAMQMLTALRTGVLVPWHKQQAERPKTALDLLRADQGGLVYQPITGLHRDVAEIDFISMYPSIMAHFNVSPETVGAERPTAELVPELGVIIEQEQSGLVPQTLQPLLDKRIAFKERLMTLPDWDPRRKVYQARSTAHKWLLVTCFGYLGYKNARFGRIEAHEAVTAYGREALLRAKEAAEDLGFTVLHMYVDGLWVQKDGASDITDFQPVLDEIITRTGLPVAMDGIYSWIAFLPSRVDARLPVANRYFGVYKDGSHKIRGIEARRRDTPSWIVELQLALLDQLAGAQSFGELPNRLPGAVSLLRQAWLDLKRGRVPLEGLVASQRLSKELGDYQVPSLAARAAIQLSKIGKQVKQGQRVRFLYTRGDPGVHAWDLPDPPNPTTIDLRQYQKLLLRAANSILQPLGVDENTLHDWMYSNAGYFGPPGSLPPNQPITLSYWRSRLPLFLKACRPQKAAPRADLYRAGD
;
A
#
# COMPACT_ATOMS: atom_id res chain seq x y z
N VAL A 1 -26.79 22.57 23.92
CA VAL A 1 -26.84 22.51 25.38
C VAL A 1 -26.32 21.17 25.90
N ASN A 2 -26.88 20.04 25.50
CA ASN A 2 -26.50 18.71 26.00
C ASN A 2 -25.03 18.35 25.78
N LEU A 3 -24.47 18.64 24.58
CA LEU A 3 -23.06 18.36 24.28
C LEU A 3 -22.12 19.17 25.20
N GLY A 4 -22.45 20.45 25.48
CA GLY A 4 -21.67 21.27 26.41
C GLY A 4 -21.70 20.73 27.84
N ALA A 5 -22.86 20.23 28.28
CA ALA A 5 -23.02 19.60 29.61
C ALA A 5 -22.22 18.28 29.68
N ILE A 6 -22.25 17.45 28.65
CA ILE A 6 -21.46 16.20 28.55
C ILE A 6 -19.96 16.49 28.59
N LEU A 7 -19.49 17.47 27.82
CA LEU A 7 -18.09 17.87 27.82
C LEU A 7 -17.60 18.37 29.17
N LYS A 8 -18.43 19.14 29.90
CA LYS A 8 -18.12 19.59 31.26
C LYS A 8 -18.14 18.44 32.27
N ARG A 9 -19.11 17.52 32.16
CA ARG A 9 -19.28 16.40 33.10
C ARG A 9 -18.14 15.37 32.98
N HIS A 10 -17.79 14.99 31.77
CA HIS A 10 -16.80 13.92 31.53
C HIS A 10 -15.37 14.44 31.34
N ASP A 11 -15.23 15.69 31.01
CA ASP A 11 -13.98 16.40 30.78
C ASP A 11 -12.89 15.55 30.07
N PRO A 12 -13.16 15.02 28.86
CA PRO A 12 -12.25 14.10 28.18
C PRO A 12 -10.96 14.80 27.76
N ASP A 13 -9.81 14.11 27.86
CA ASP A 13 -8.51 14.60 27.39
C ASP A 13 -8.39 14.57 25.86
N LEU A 14 -9.14 13.68 25.23
CA LEU A 14 -9.16 13.50 23.78
C LEU A 14 -10.59 13.47 23.26
N LEU A 15 -10.85 14.28 22.23
CA LEU A 15 -12.03 14.19 21.39
C LEU A 15 -11.66 13.45 20.10
N LEU A 16 -12.25 12.28 19.92
CA LEU A 16 -12.14 11.51 18.69
C LEU A 16 -13.39 11.73 17.84
N THR A 17 -13.23 12.14 16.60
CA THR A 17 -14.34 12.41 15.69
C THR A 17 -14.13 11.75 14.34
N MET A 18 -15.22 11.62 13.57
CA MET A 18 -15.21 11.39 12.14
C MET A 18 -15.82 12.64 11.49
N TRP A 19 -15.06 13.29 10.59
CA TRP A 19 -15.42 14.57 9.96
C TRP A 19 -15.44 15.79 10.91
N GLY A 20 -14.76 15.70 12.06
CA GLY A 20 -14.70 16.79 13.04
C GLY A 20 -13.99 18.02 12.51
N ASP A 21 -12.90 17.83 11.78
CA ASP A 21 -12.08 18.91 11.21
C ASP A 21 -12.83 19.67 10.11
N THR A 22 -13.55 18.97 9.24
CA THR A 22 -14.08 19.53 8.00
C THR A 22 -15.55 19.92 8.07
N TRP A 23 -16.31 19.28 8.94
CA TRP A 23 -17.75 19.49 9.01
C TRP A 23 -18.29 19.66 10.43
N SER A 24 -18.23 18.65 11.30
CA SER A 24 -19.05 18.66 12.53
C SER A 24 -18.62 19.72 13.54
N LEU A 25 -17.31 19.90 13.81
CA LEU A 25 -16.89 20.94 14.76
C LEU A 25 -17.06 22.36 14.22
N PRO A 26 -16.69 22.68 12.94
CA PRO A 26 -17.01 23.97 12.35
C PRO A 26 -18.51 24.32 12.39
N TYR A 27 -19.37 23.32 12.10
CA TYR A 27 -20.83 23.50 12.14
C TYR A 27 -21.34 23.77 13.56
N LEU A 28 -20.90 22.98 14.53
CA LEU A 28 -21.27 23.17 15.94
C LEU A 28 -20.79 24.54 16.49
N LEU A 29 -19.58 24.96 16.13
CA LEU A 29 -19.07 26.27 16.52
C LEU A 29 -19.88 27.41 15.88
N LYS A 30 -20.33 27.24 14.64
CA LYS A 30 -21.23 28.20 13.97
C LYS A 30 -22.55 28.30 14.73
N LEU A 31 -23.21 27.18 15.02
CA LEU A 31 -24.47 27.14 15.79
C LEU A 31 -24.30 27.70 17.21
N SER A 32 -23.18 27.38 17.89
CA SER A 32 -22.86 27.94 19.20
C SER A 32 -22.84 29.48 19.18
N LYS A 33 -22.24 30.05 18.13
CA LYS A 33 -22.19 31.51 17.93
C LYS A 33 -23.57 32.10 17.60
N GLU A 34 -24.32 31.47 16.69
CA GLU A 34 -25.63 31.93 16.24
C GLU A 34 -26.66 31.93 17.37
N TRP A 35 -26.61 30.93 18.23
CA TRP A 35 -27.57 30.77 19.33
C TRP A 35 -27.09 31.33 20.67
N GLY A 36 -25.88 31.90 20.74
CA GLY A 36 -25.29 32.39 21.97
C GLY A 36 -25.05 31.33 23.04
N ILE A 37 -25.01 30.03 22.67
CA ILE A 37 -24.81 28.90 23.56
C ILE A 37 -23.34 28.49 23.59
N PRO A 38 -22.62 28.66 24.72
CA PRO A 38 -21.20 28.30 24.81
C PRO A 38 -20.96 26.81 24.59
N LEU A 39 -19.99 26.50 23.70
CA LEU A 39 -19.52 25.13 23.49
C LEU A 39 -18.07 25.02 24.00
N PRO A 40 -17.83 24.41 25.18
CA PRO A 40 -16.53 24.38 25.86
C PRO A 40 -15.64 23.30 25.24
N LEU A 41 -15.19 23.51 24.00
CA LEU A 41 -14.26 22.57 23.33
C LEU A 41 -12.85 22.67 23.89
N ASN A 42 -12.36 23.88 24.19
CA ASN A 42 -11.09 24.07 24.89
C ASN A 42 -11.24 23.92 26.41
N ARG A 43 -10.20 23.42 27.07
CA ARG A 43 -10.03 23.52 28.52
C ARG A 43 -9.36 24.82 28.93
N GLU A 44 -8.42 25.33 28.10
CA GLU A 44 -7.75 26.59 28.38
C GLU A 44 -8.72 27.77 28.17
N SER A 45 -9.00 28.47 29.26
CA SER A 45 -9.79 29.69 29.24
C SER A 45 -9.06 30.80 28.47
N GLY A 46 -9.77 31.58 27.70
CA GLY A 46 -9.19 32.70 26.93
C GLY A 46 -8.55 32.32 25.60
N ARG A 47 -8.38 31.04 25.28
CA ARG A 47 -7.92 30.62 23.95
C ARG A 47 -9.08 30.23 23.03
N GLN A 48 -9.06 30.75 21.81
CA GLN A 48 -10.01 30.34 20.77
C GLN A 48 -9.54 29.05 20.10
N VAL A 49 -10.51 28.29 19.58
CA VAL A 49 -10.23 27.13 18.73
C VAL A 49 -9.42 27.56 17.50
N LEU A 50 -8.28 26.89 17.24
CA LEU A 50 -7.44 27.23 16.11
C LEU A 50 -7.92 26.50 14.85
N HIS A 51 -8.24 27.27 13.81
CA HIS A 51 -8.58 26.76 12.50
C HIS A 51 -7.37 26.87 11.57
N ARG A 52 -7.00 25.76 10.92
CA ARG A 52 -6.02 25.76 9.83
C ARG A 52 -6.74 25.55 8.51
N PRO A 53 -6.45 26.34 7.46
CA PRO A 53 -7.10 26.21 6.16
C PRO A 53 -6.71 24.90 5.48
N GLU A 54 -7.56 24.47 4.58
CA GLU A 54 -7.24 23.40 3.66
C GLU A 54 -6.12 23.80 2.71
N ARG A 55 -5.37 22.80 2.19
CA ARG A 55 -4.33 23.04 1.20
C ARG A 55 -4.12 21.84 0.30
N THR A 56 -3.80 22.14 -0.95
CA THR A 56 -3.40 21.16 -1.95
C THR A 56 -1.92 21.36 -2.26
N TYR A 57 -1.16 20.29 -2.36
CA TYR A 57 0.26 20.34 -2.68
C TYR A 57 0.67 19.10 -3.48
N PHE A 58 1.75 19.23 -4.25
CA PHE A 58 2.31 18.15 -5.02
C PHE A 58 3.44 17.47 -4.21
N THR A 59 3.42 16.13 -4.15
CA THR A 59 4.46 15.36 -3.49
C THR A 59 4.52 13.95 -4.08
N TYR A 60 5.71 13.41 -4.26
CA TYR A 60 5.95 12.08 -4.83
C TYR A 60 5.12 11.78 -6.10
N GLY A 61 5.11 12.70 -7.07
CA GLY A 61 4.37 12.52 -8.31
C GLY A 61 2.84 12.60 -8.18
N GLN A 62 2.30 12.92 -7.00
CA GLN A 62 0.87 12.96 -6.74
C GLN A 62 0.43 14.30 -6.17
N VAL A 63 -0.78 14.70 -6.54
CA VAL A 63 -1.46 15.82 -5.89
C VAL A 63 -2.17 15.32 -4.64
N VAL A 64 -1.87 15.93 -3.50
CA VAL A 64 -2.48 15.61 -2.21
C VAL A 64 -3.28 16.80 -1.73
N HIS A 65 -4.57 16.59 -1.47
CA HIS A 65 -5.44 17.57 -0.83
C HIS A 65 -5.58 17.23 0.66
N ARG A 66 -5.39 18.23 1.52
CA ARG A 66 -5.67 18.15 2.97
C ARG A 66 -6.80 19.07 3.32
N GLY A 67 -7.81 18.54 4.00
CA GLY A 67 -8.93 19.31 4.52
C GLY A 67 -8.50 20.32 5.59
N ARG A 68 -9.38 21.27 5.90
CA ARG A 68 -9.20 22.17 7.05
C ARG A 68 -9.01 21.36 8.34
N GLN A 69 -8.42 22.00 9.35
CA GLN A 69 -8.15 21.35 10.64
C GLN A 69 -8.65 22.22 11.79
N VAL A 70 -9.14 21.55 12.83
CA VAL A 70 -9.59 22.16 14.09
C VAL A 70 -8.69 21.70 15.22
N HIS A 71 -7.94 22.62 15.82
CA HIS A 71 -7.05 22.34 16.93
C HIS A 71 -7.63 22.90 18.23
N LEU A 72 -7.60 22.11 19.29
CA LEU A 72 -8.07 22.47 20.62
C LEU A 72 -6.88 22.76 21.56
N PHE A 73 -7.15 23.47 22.65
CA PHE A 73 -6.17 23.80 23.68
C PHE A 73 -6.58 23.23 25.04
N GLY A 74 -5.61 22.69 25.78
CA GLY A 74 -5.83 21.97 27.04
C GLY A 74 -6.49 20.59 26.87
N ARG A 75 -6.83 20.22 25.64
CA ARG A 75 -7.45 18.97 25.24
C ARG A 75 -7.04 18.66 23.80
N ALA A 76 -6.88 17.39 23.46
CA ALA A 76 -6.56 16.97 22.11
C ALA A 76 -7.82 16.69 21.27
N HIS A 77 -7.74 16.96 19.96
CA HIS A 77 -8.75 16.55 18.98
C HIS A 77 -8.09 15.78 17.83
N ILE A 78 -8.64 14.62 17.50
CA ILE A 78 -8.25 13.82 16.35
C ILE A 78 -9.49 13.53 15.51
N ASP A 79 -9.43 13.89 14.23
CA ASP A 79 -10.41 13.47 13.24
C ASP A 79 -9.85 12.25 12.49
N GLY A 80 -10.42 11.07 12.73
CA GLY A 80 -9.97 9.82 12.11
C GLY A 80 -10.05 9.82 10.58
N HIS A 81 -10.88 10.69 9.99
CA HIS A 81 -11.00 10.81 8.55
C HIS A 81 -9.96 11.74 7.92
N ASN A 82 -9.46 12.72 8.68
CA ASN A 82 -8.47 13.70 8.23
C ASN A 82 -7.07 13.48 8.85
N ALA A 83 -6.96 12.51 9.76
CA ALA A 83 -5.68 12.13 10.35
C ALA A 83 -4.84 11.32 9.36
N MET A 84 -3.52 11.57 9.36
CA MET A 84 -2.57 10.88 8.48
C MET A 84 -2.43 9.41 8.89
N LEU A 85 -2.67 8.49 7.93
CA LEU A 85 -2.49 7.04 8.13
C LEU A 85 -3.26 6.46 9.33
N PHE A 86 -4.32 7.14 9.79
CA PHE A 86 -5.11 6.69 10.93
C PHE A 86 -5.77 5.32 10.70
N HIS A 87 -6.15 5.02 9.47
CA HIS A 87 -6.71 3.73 9.07
C HIS A 87 -5.67 2.59 9.08
N ASP A 88 -4.36 2.91 9.03
CA ASP A 88 -3.30 1.89 9.02
C ASP A 88 -2.92 1.43 10.43
N TYR A 89 -2.86 2.37 11.38
CA TYR A 89 -2.38 2.06 12.74
C TYR A 89 -3.32 2.54 13.87
N GLY A 90 -4.44 3.17 13.55
CA GLY A 90 -5.44 3.59 14.53
C GLY A 90 -4.91 4.53 15.62
N LEU A 91 -5.68 4.64 16.70
CA LEU A 91 -5.33 5.51 17.83
C LEU A 91 -4.08 5.05 18.57
N GLU A 92 -3.88 3.74 18.73
CA GLU A 92 -2.70 3.17 19.39
C GLU A 92 -1.39 3.52 18.67
N GLY A 93 -1.42 3.52 17.33
CA GLY A 93 -0.27 3.96 16.53
C GLY A 93 -0.02 5.46 16.65
N VAL A 94 -1.07 6.29 16.75
CA VAL A 94 -0.91 7.75 16.98
C VAL A 94 -0.26 8.01 18.35
N PHE A 95 -0.68 7.29 19.39
CA PHE A 95 -0.04 7.37 20.71
C PHE A 95 1.43 6.94 20.66
N GLU A 96 1.74 5.85 19.96
CA GLU A 96 3.12 5.39 19.80
C GLU A 96 3.95 6.43 19.05
N LEU A 97 3.45 7.02 17.97
CA LEU A 97 4.13 8.09 17.25
C LEU A 97 4.37 9.33 18.13
N ALA A 98 3.38 9.76 18.91
CA ALA A 98 3.53 10.89 19.81
C ALA A 98 4.65 10.65 20.85
N ARG A 99 4.71 9.43 21.39
CA ARG A 99 5.72 9.01 22.36
C ARG A 99 7.12 8.97 21.75
N LEU A 100 7.27 8.42 20.53
CA LEU A 100 8.55 8.30 19.85
C LEU A 100 9.10 9.64 19.38
N THR A 101 8.22 10.49 18.84
CA THR A 101 8.62 11.76 18.21
C THR A 101 8.62 12.95 19.16
N SER A 102 8.05 12.80 20.37
CA SER A 102 7.78 13.88 21.33
C SER A 102 6.97 15.05 20.75
N LEU A 103 6.23 14.80 19.65
CA LEU A 103 5.31 15.77 19.10
C LEU A 103 3.96 15.68 19.82
N PRO A 104 3.28 16.83 20.05
CA PRO A 104 1.94 16.83 20.62
C PRO A 104 0.98 15.94 19.81
N LEU A 105 0.08 15.23 20.49
CA LEU A 105 -0.83 14.23 19.92
C LEU A 105 -1.62 14.75 18.71
N GLN A 106 -2.18 15.97 18.82
CA GLN A 106 -2.91 16.60 17.72
C GLN A 106 -2.00 16.89 16.51
N THR A 107 -0.74 17.21 16.74
CA THR A 107 0.23 17.51 15.70
C THR A 107 0.64 16.24 14.97
N VAL A 108 1.04 15.19 15.72
CA VAL A 108 1.51 13.94 15.12
C VAL A 108 0.42 13.24 14.30
N ALA A 109 -0.82 13.32 14.73
CA ALA A 109 -1.96 12.78 13.97
C ALA A 109 -2.16 13.47 12.61
N ARG A 110 -1.61 14.66 12.41
CA ARG A 110 -1.85 15.50 11.22
C ARG A 110 -0.61 15.77 10.36
N VAL A 111 0.57 15.37 10.81
CA VAL A 111 1.81 15.51 10.03
C VAL A 111 2.22 14.18 9.40
N SER A 112 3.06 14.24 8.38
CA SER A 112 3.61 13.02 7.77
C SER A 112 4.61 12.34 8.72
N PRO A 113 4.83 11.02 8.59
CA PRO A 113 5.88 10.31 9.33
C PRO A 113 7.27 10.94 9.18
N GLY A 114 7.55 11.58 8.03
CA GLY A 114 8.79 12.32 7.82
C GLY A 114 8.99 13.49 8.79
N SER A 115 7.91 14.19 9.19
CA SER A 115 7.99 15.19 10.26
C SER A 115 8.32 14.53 11.61
N GLY A 116 7.84 13.30 11.82
CA GLY A 116 8.18 12.50 13.00
C GLY A 116 9.65 12.14 13.02
N ILE A 117 10.21 11.63 11.92
CA ILE A 117 11.65 11.33 11.80
C ILE A 117 12.49 12.58 12.03
N SER A 118 12.12 13.72 11.44
CA SER A 118 12.83 14.99 11.68
C SER A 118 12.82 15.40 13.15
N ALA A 119 11.69 15.22 13.85
CA ALA A 119 11.61 15.49 15.28
C ALA A 119 12.50 14.54 16.11
N MET A 120 12.53 13.25 15.77
CA MET A 120 13.41 12.27 16.42
C MET A 120 14.89 12.59 16.22
N GLN A 121 15.28 12.94 14.99
CA GLN A 121 16.65 13.36 14.69
C GLN A 121 17.07 14.60 15.49
N MET A 122 16.17 15.60 15.61
CA MET A 122 16.41 16.76 16.45
C MET A 122 16.58 16.38 17.93
N LEU A 123 15.76 15.45 18.44
CA LEU A 123 15.90 14.95 19.81
C LEU A 123 17.22 14.22 20.03
N THR A 124 17.65 13.39 19.09
CA THR A 124 18.95 12.71 19.12
C THR A 124 20.06 13.74 19.12
N ALA A 125 20.03 14.73 18.23
CA ALA A 125 21.02 15.82 18.16
C ALA A 125 21.14 16.57 19.49
N LEU A 126 20.02 16.95 20.10
CA LEU A 126 20.01 17.63 21.39
C LEU A 126 20.59 16.76 22.52
N ARG A 127 20.34 15.46 22.53
CA ARG A 127 20.85 14.52 23.53
C ARG A 127 22.35 14.25 23.40
N THR A 128 22.84 14.29 22.16
CA THR A 128 24.26 14.02 21.85
C THR A 128 25.12 15.29 21.73
N GLY A 129 24.51 16.46 21.96
CA GLY A 129 25.22 17.73 21.87
C GLY A 129 25.53 18.20 20.45
N VAL A 130 24.84 17.63 19.44
CA VAL A 130 24.99 18.02 18.04
C VAL A 130 24.09 19.21 17.73
N LEU A 131 24.65 20.22 17.04
CA LEU A 131 23.91 21.42 16.65
C LEU A 131 22.85 21.06 15.59
N VAL A 132 21.62 21.52 15.82
CA VAL A 132 20.53 21.37 14.85
C VAL A 132 20.67 22.45 13.76
N PRO A 133 20.83 22.08 12.47
CA PRO A 133 20.98 23.06 11.39
C PRO A 133 19.80 24.03 11.34
N TRP A 134 20.09 25.34 11.34
CA TRP A 134 19.05 26.37 11.21
C TRP A 134 18.38 26.34 9.85
N HIS A 135 19.19 26.30 8.79
CA HIS A 135 18.71 26.17 7.43
C HIS A 135 18.44 24.71 7.08
N LYS A 136 17.35 24.47 6.37
CA LYS A 136 16.94 23.14 5.91
C LYS A 136 17.52 22.77 4.54
N GLN A 137 17.93 23.74 3.76
CA GLN A 137 18.47 23.53 2.42
C GLN A 137 20.00 23.54 2.50
N GLN A 138 20.63 22.39 2.30
CA GLN A 138 22.06 22.29 2.13
C GLN A 138 22.39 22.29 0.63
N ALA A 139 23.49 22.95 0.26
CA ALA A 139 23.97 22.90 -1.11
C ALA A 139 24.49 21.49 -1.43
N GLU A 140 24.11 20.99 -2.58
CA GLU A 140 24.66 19.76 -3.14
C GLU A 140 26.04 20.02 -3.71
N ARG A 141 26.92 19.04 -3.67
CA ARG A 141 28.24 19.13 -4.33
C ARG A 141 28.02 19.13 -5.86
N PRO A 142 28.79 19.95 -6.61
CA PRO A 142 28.77 19.90 -8.06
C PRO A 142 29.12 18.47 -8.54
N LYS A 143 28.33 17.95 -9.48
CA LYS A 143 28.51 16.64 -10.08
C LYS A 143 28.85 16.75 -11.56
N THR A 144 29.76 15.92 -12.02
CA THR A 144 29.99 15.75 -13.46
C THR A 144 28.83 15.00 -14.11
N ALA A 145 28.77 15.01 -15.45
CA ALA A 145 27.77 14.22 -16.18
C ALA A 145 27.89 12.71 -15.86
N LEU A 146 29.11 12.21 -15.66
CA LEU A 146 29.35 10.82 -15.28
C LEU A 146 28.88 10.51 -13.86
N ASP A 147 29.08 11.42 -12.91
CA ASP A 147 28.58 11.28 -11.53
C ASP A 147 27.05 11.24 -11.53
N LEU A 148 26.40 12.07 -12.34
CA LEU A 148 24.93 12.08 -12.48
C LEU A 148 24.39 10.77 -13.08
N LEU A 149 25.12 10.14 -14.01
CA LEU A 149 24.77 8.83 -14.57
C LEU A 149 24.90 7.69 -13.54
N ARG A 150 25.80 7.83 -12.57
CA ARG A 150 26.04 6.84 -11.51
C ARG A 150 25.22 7.12 -10.24
N ALA A 151 24.85 8.39 -10.03
CA ALA A 151 24.09 8.82 -8.87
C ALA A 151 22.65 8.29 -8.94
N ASP A 152 22.06 8.06 -7.78
CA ASP A 152 20.66 7.69 -7.52
C ASP A 152 19.95 6.90 -8.65
N GLN A 153 20.44 5.71 -8.93
CA GLN A 153 19.78 4.78 -9.85
C GLN A 153 18.58 4.04 -9.20
N GLY A 154 18.24 4.41 -7.96
CA GLY A 154 17.19 3.76 -7.19
C GLY A 154 17.53 2.33 -6.78
N GLY A 155 16.51 1.53 -6.50
CA GLY A 155 16.68 0.11 -6.15
C GLY A 155 16.85 -0.78 -7.38
N LEU A 156 17.56 -1.90 -7.21
CA LEU A 156 17.76 -2.88 -8.27
C LEU A 156 16.45 -3.63 -8.56
N VAL A 157 16.16 -3.80 -9.85
CA VAL A 157 15.06 -4.62 -10.34
C VAL A 157 15.60 -5.64 -11.34
N TYR A 158 15.53 -6.91 -10.99
CA TYR A 158 15.77 -8.03 -11.90
C TYR A 158 14.43 -8.49 -12.44
N GLN A 159 14.23 -8.38 -13.76
CA GLN A 159 12.93 -8.66 -14.38
C GLN A 159 12.49 -10.11 -14.11
N PRO A 160 11.18 -10.34 -13.85
CA PRO A 160 10.71 -11.67 -13.53
C PRO A 160 10.77 -12.62 -14.73
N ILE A 161 11.07 -13.88 -14.46
CA ILE A 161 10.83 -14.97 -15.40
C ILE A 161 9.32 -15.19 -15.42
N THR A 162 8.68 -14.73 -16.51
CA THR A 162 7.21 -14.79 -16.65
C THR A 162 6.69 -16.22 -16.71
N GLY A 163 5.47 -16.44 -16.24
CA GLY A 163 4.80 -17.74 -16.22
C GLY A 163 4.45 -18.23 -14.82
N LEU A 164 4.08 -19.49 -14.74
CA LEU A 164 3.73 -20.17 -13.49
C LEU A 164 4.94 -20.93 -12.94
N HIS A 165 5.21 -20.72 -11.66
CA HIS A 165 6.30 -21.38 -10.93
C HIS A 165 5.74 -22.01 -9.66
N ARG A 166 6.32 -23.15 -9.23
CA ARG A 166 5.94 -23.89 -8.02
C ARG A 166 7.05 -23.83 -6.98
N ASP A 167 6.70 -24.03 -5.72
CA ASP A 167 7.66 -24.15 -4.62
C ASP A 167 8.70 -23.00 -4.61
N VAL A 168 8.21 -21.76 -4.65
CA VAL A 168 9.03 -20.55 -4.70
C VAL A 168 9.07 -19.91 -3.34
N ALA A 169 10.27 -19.69 -2.78
CA ALA A 169 10.42 -18.89 -1.57
C ALA A 169 10.56 -17.40 -1.91
N GLU A 170 9.86 -16.56 -1.16
CA GLU A 170 10.01 -15.10 -1.16
C GLU A 170 10.86 -14.72 0.06
N ILE A 171 12.00 -14.09 -0.19
CA ILE A 171 12.97 -13.66 0.83
C ILE A 171 13.06 -12.14 0.76
N ASP A 172 12.83 -11.47 1.90
CA ASP A 172 12.86 -10.02 2.02
C ASP A 172 13.96 -9.56 2.99
N PHE A 173 14.70 -8.50 2.65
CA PHE A 173 15.54 -7.80 3.61
C PHE A 173 14.69 -7.05 4.63
N ILE A 174 14.93 -7.30 5.91
CA ILE A 174 14.15 -6.68 6.98
C ILE A 174 14.42 -5.18 7.04
N SER A 175 13.44 -4.37 6.62
CA SER A 175 13.58 -2.90 6.61
C SER A 175 14.89 -2.45 5.91
N MET A 176 15.15 -2.93 4.70
CA MET A 176 16.45 -2.85 4.01
C MET A 176 17.14 -1.50 4.14
N TYR A 177 16.55 -0.41 3.67
CA TYR A 177 17.20 0.91 3.70
C TYR A 177 17.47 1.43 5.11
N PRO A 178 16.54 1.32 6.10
CA PRO A 178 16.87 1.59 7.50
C PRO A 178 17.99 0.73 8.05
N SER A 179 18.01 -0.57 7.73
CA SER A 179 19.07 -1.49 8.17
C SER A 179 20.43 -1.12 7.53
N ILE A 180 20.45 -0.72 6.26
CA ILE A 180 21.64 -0.19 5.59
C ILE A 180 22.16 1.08 6.30
N MET A 181 21.27 2.05 6.58
CA MET A 181 21.66 3.27 7.26
C MET A 181 22.28 3.00 8.63
N ALA A 182 21.71 2.05 9.38
CA ALA A 182 22.20 1.67 10.69
C ALA A 182 23.52 0.86 10.61
N HIS A 183 23.58 -0.15 9.74
CA HIS A 183 24.71 -1.08 9.64
C HIS A 183 25.96 -0.44 9.03
N PHE A 184 25.80 0.31 7.93
CA PHE A 184 26.91 0.98 7.23
C PHE A 184 27.13 2.42 7.68
N ASN A 185 26.59 2.82 8.81
CA ASN A 185 26.77 4.14 9.42
C ASN A 185 26.45 5.32 8.48
N VAL A 186 25.42 5.20 7.64
CA VAL A 186 25.07 6.23 6.66
C VAL A 186 24.32 7.39 7.31
N SER A 187 24.98 8.53 7.40
CA SER A 187 24.46 9.78 7.98
C SER A 187 25.03 10.99 7.23
N PRO A 188 24.40 12.16 7.23
CA PRO A 188 24.91 13.32 6.51
C PRO A 188 26.34 13.72 6.90
N GLU A 189 26.72 13.57 8.16
CA GLU A 189 28.04 13.92 8.68
C GLU A 189 29.11 12.85 8.45
N THR A 190 28.70 11.58 8.29
CA THR A 190 29.64 10.47 8.06
C THR A 190 30.04 10.29 6.60
N VAL A 191 29.20 10.77 5.67
CA VAL A 191 29.43 10.64 4.23
C VAL A 191 30.46 11.65 3.75
N GLY A 192 31.51 11.16 3.06
CA GLY A 192 32.61 11.97 2.51
C GLY A 192 33.58 12.48 3.58
N ALA A 193 33.60 11.89 4.76
CA ALA A 193 34.60 12.16 5.79
C ALA A 193 35.86 11.33 5.51
N GLU A 194 36.97 12.00 5.20
CA GLU A 194 38.25 11.35 4.91
C GLU A 194 38.92 10.95 6.23
N ARG A 195 38.73 9.70 6.65
CA ARG A 195 39.36 9.10 7.83
C ARG A 195 39.90 7.71 7.50
N PRO A 196 40.90 7.21 8.25
CA PRO A 196 41.56 5.93 7.97
C PRO A 196 40.63 4.71 7.94
N THR A 197 39.53 4.76 8.71
CA THR A 197 38.54 3.68 8.83
C THR A 197 37.35 3.83 7.87
N ALA A 198 37.41 4.80 6.96
CA ALA A 198 36.32 5.05 6.04
C ALA A 198 36.12 3.92 5.03
N GLU A 199 34.88 3.47 4.87
CA GLU A 199 34.48 2.44 3.94
C GLU A 199 34.00 3.04 2.61
N LEU A 200 34.43 2.44 1.48
CA LEU A 200 34.03 2.90 0.15
C LEU A 200 32.63 2.39 -0.21
N VAL A 201 31.75 3.33 -0.55
CA VAL A 201 30.40 2.99 -1.03
C VAL A 201 30.50 2.35 -2.43
N PRO A 202 29.89 1.19 -2.66
CA PRO A 202 29.86 0.56 -3.97
C PRO A 202 29.40 1.53 -5.07
N GLU A 203 29.98 1.42 -6.26
CA GLU A 203 29.65 2.19 -7.48
C GLU A 203 29.89 3.71 -7.42
N LEU A 204 29.77 4.36 -6.26
CA LEU A 204 29.76 5.82 -6.14
C LEU A 204 31.13 6.45 -5.89
N GLY A 205 32.10 5.68 -5.38
CA GLY A 205 33.41 6.22 -4.97
C GLY A 205 33.33 7.21 -3.80
N VAL A 206 32.23 7.24 -3.09
CA VAL A 206 32.03 8.03 -1.87
C VAL A 206 32.45 7.18 -0.69
N ILE A 207 33.07 7.80 0.33
CA ILE A 207 33.50 7.13 1.55
C ILE A 207 32.57 7.46 2.72
N ILE A 208 32.39 6.49 3.63
CA ILE A 208 31.61 6.67 4.87
C ILE A 208 32.49 6.35 6.07
N GLU A 209 32.55 7.25 7.02
CA GLU A 209 33.23 7.07 8.28
C GLU A 209 32.56 5.99 9.14
N GLN A 210 33.36 5.11 9.79
CA GLN A 210 32.87 4.00 10.61
C GLN A 210 33.18 4.15 12.12
N GLU A 211 34.09 5.05 12.55
CA GLU A 211 34.51 5.14 13.94
C GLU A 211 33.44 5.73 14.86
N GLN A 212 32.76 6.78 14.39
CA GLN A 212 31.73 7.46 15.18
C GLN A 212 30.35 7.17 14.60
N SER A 213 29.46 6.66 15.44
CA SER A 213 28.09 6.42 15.04
C SER A 213 27.40 7.72 14.64
N GLY A 214 26.91 7.77 13.40
CA GLY A 214 26.20 8.91 12.87
C GLY A 214 24.84 9.16 13.53
N LEU A 215 24.32 10.38 13.42
CA LEU A 215 23.05 10.80 14.01
C LEU A 215 21.86 10.00 13.48
N VAL A 216 21.87 9.67 12.19
CA VAL A 216 20.79 8.88 11.56
C VAL A 216 20.79 7.45 12.10
N PRO A 217 21.89 6.67 12.10
CA PRO A 217 21.99 5.38 12.77
C PRO A 217 21.53 5.42 14.23
N GLN A 218 22.02 6.36 15.02
CA GLN A 218 21.62 6.50 16.43
C GLN A 218 20.11 6.74 16.61
N THR A 219 19.49 7.43 15.67
CA THR A 219 18.03 7.68 15.69
C THR A 219 17.24 6.43 15.29
N LEU A 220 17.74 5.64 14.33
CA LEU A 220 17.00 4.54 13.73
C LEU A 220 17.16 3.21 14.47
N GLN A 221 18.33 2.94 15.06
CA GLN A 221 18.59 1.66 15.72
C GLN A 221 17.53 1.30 16.77
N PRO A 222 17.13 2.20 17.70
CA PRO A 222 16.07 1.89 18.66
C PRO A 222 14.70 1.60 18.03
N LEU A 223 14.41 2.16 16.83
CA LEU A 223 13.18 1.87 16.10
C LEU A 223 13.22 0.49 15.48
N LEU A 224 14.36 0.10 14.90
CA LEU A 224 14.58 -1.22 14.31
C LEU A 224 14.44 -2.31 15.39
N ASP A 225 15.15 -2.19 16.49
CA ASP A 225 15.13 -3.15 17.59
C ASP A 225 13.72 -3.35 18.14
N LYS A 226 13.01 -2.25 18.36
CA LYS A 226 11.65 -2.29 18.88
C LYS A 226 10.65 -2.89 17.91
N ARG A 227 10.84 -2.63 16.60
CA ARG A 227 9.99 -3.23 15.58
C ARG A 227 10.20 -4.75 15.49
N ILE A 228 11.44 -5.22 15.60
CA ILE A 228 11.78 -6.65 15.67
C ILE A 228 11.09 -7.27 16.90
N ALA A 229 11.26 -6.68 18.08
CA ALA A 229 10.63 -7.15 19.31
C ALA A 229 9.09 -7.19 19.24
N PHE A 230 8.44 -6.24 18.54
CA PHE A 230 6.99 -6.31 18.30
C PHE A 230 6.60 -7.46 17.37
N LYS A 231 7.38 -7.73 16.33
CA LYS A 231 7.13 -8.87 15.43
C LYS A 231 7.25 -10.20 16.18
N GLU A 232 8.30 -10.38 16.98
CA GLU A 232 8.49 -11.58 17.82
C GLU A 232 7.34 -11.80 18.78
N ARG A 233 6.90 -10.73 19.48
CA ARG A 233 5.72 -10.81 20.36
C ARG A 233 4.44 -11.19 19.60
N LEU A 234 4.26 -10.70 18.38
CA LEU A 234 3.11 -11.06 17.56
C LEU A 234 3.13 -12.53 17.13
N MET A 235 4.31 -13.13 16.96
CA MET A 235 4.43 -14.56 16.66
C MET A 235 4.07 -15.45 17.87
N THR A 236 4.37 -14.98 19.09
CA THR A 236 4.14 -15.78 20.33
C THR A 236 2.74 -15.61 20.92
N LEU A 237 2.01 -14.55 20.56
CA LEU A 237 0.67 -14.28 21.11
C LEU A 237 -0.39 -15.07 20.34
N PRO A 238 -1.38 -15.68 21.05
CA PRO A 238 -2.54 -16.31 20.44
C PRO A 238 -3.37 -15.31 19.61
N ASP A 239 -4.08 -15.79 18.58
CA ASP A 239 -4.86 -14.93 17.70
C ASP A 239 -5.98 -14.15 18.38
N TRP A 240 -6.53 -14.69 19.46
CA TRP A 240 -7.58 -14.06 20.25
C TRP A 240 -7.08 -13.00 21.25
N ASP A 241 -5.77 -12.88 21.49
CA ASP A 241 -5.21 -11.96 22.49
C ASP A 241 -5.40 -10.49 22.02
N PRO A 242 -6.07 -9.63 22.81
CA PRO A 242 -6.33 -8.24 22.43
C PRO A 242 -5.04 -7.42 22.27
N ARG A 243 -3.93 -7.83 22.89
CA ARG A 243 -2.62 -7.17 22.77
C ARG A 243 -2.06 -7.26 21.35
N ARG A 244 -2.48 -8.26 20.54
CA ARG A 244 -2.07 -8.37 19.13
C ARG A 244 -2.41 -7.10 18.35
N LYS A 245 -3.62 -6.57 18.50
CA LYS A 245 -4.05 -5.33 17.83
C LYS A 245 -3.17 -4.14 18.22
N VAL A 246 -2.83 -4.03 19.50
CA VAL A 246 -1.95 -2.97 20.02
C VAL A 246 -0.54 -3.09 19.45
N TYR A 247 0.07 -4.28 19.50
CA TYR A 247 1.41 -4.48 18.96
C TYR A 247 1.45 -4.34 17.44
N GLN A 248 0.42 -4.79 16.74
CA GLN A 248 0.31 -4.59 15.30
C GLN A 248 0.24 -3.10 14.94
N ALA A 249 -0.59 -2.32 15.63
CA ALA A 249 -0.71 -0.89 15.42
C ALA A 249 0.63 -0.16 15.68
N ARG A 250 1.30 -0.49 16.78
CA ARG A 250 2.61 0.08 17.13
C ARG A 250 3.69 -0.32 16.13
N SER A 251 3.77 -1.60 15.76
CA SER A 251 4.70 -2.10 14.73
C SER A 251 4.48 -1.40 13.38
N THR A 252 3.22 -1.14 13.02
CA THR A 252 2.87 -0.40 11.80
C THR A 252 3.30 1.06 11.88
N ALA A 253 3.14 1.72 13.03
CA ALA A 253 3.62 3.08 13.25
C ALA A 253 5.16 3.17 13.11
N HIS A 254 5.90 2.22 13.67
CA HIS A 254 7.36 2.10 13.47
C HIS A 254 7.72 1.88 12.00
N LYS A 255 6.98 0.99 11.29
CA LYS A 255 7.19 0.77 9.86
C LYS A 255 7.12 2.07 9.07
N TRP A 256 6.10 2.91 9.31
CA TRP A 256 5.94 4.16 8.58
C TRP A 256 7.04 5.18 8.86
N LEU A 257 7.56 5.25 10.09
CA LEU A 257 8.73 6.07 10.40
C LEU A 257 9.97 5.56 9.64
N LEU A 258 10.23 4.26 9.70
CA LEU A 258 11.38 3.64 9.03
C LEU A 258 11.34 3.77 7.50
N VAL A 259 10.20 3.50 6.87
CA VAL A 259 10.02 3.66 5.41
C VAL A 259 10.27 5.10 4.96
N THR A 260 9.89 6.08 5.79
CA THR A 260 9.99 7.48 5.42
C THR A 260 11.40 8.06 5.64
N CYS A 261 12.22 7.47 6.52
CA CYS A 261 13.52 8.05 6.89
C CYS A 261 14.48 8.13 5.70
N PHE A 262 14.50 7.13 4.82
CA PHE A 262 15.29 7.12 3.61
C PHE A 262 14.97 8.30 2.69
N GLY A 263 13.66 8.52 2.38
CA GLY A 263 13.25 9.66 1.57
C GLY A 263 13.57 11.02 2.21
N TYR A 264 13.62 11.08 3.55
CA TYR A 264 14.02 12.29 4.26
C TYR A 264 15.52 12.60 4.16
N LEU A 265 16.33 11.57 3.97
CA LEU A 265 17.78 11.75 3.78
C LEU A 265 18.08 12.51 2.48
N GLY A 266 17.34 12.24 1.41
CA GLY A 266 17.42 12.97 0.11
C GLY A 266 16.48 14.18 -0.01
N TYR A 267 15.68 14.51 1.03
CA TYR A 267 14.72 15.60 0.94
C TYR A 267 15.38 16.95 1.18
N LYS A 268 15.36 17.85 0.18
CA LYS A 268 16.01 19.17 0.22
C LYS A 268 15.65 20.03 1.43
N ASN A 269 14.48 19.84 2.05
CA ASN A 269 14.04 20.59 3.22
C ASN A 269 14.24 19.80 4.55
N ALA A 270 14.90 18.65 4.54
CA ALA A 270 15.28 17.95 5.76
C ALA A 270 16.48 18.65 6.43
N ARG A 271 16.43 18.80 7.76
CA ARG A 271 17.54 19.42 8.53
C ARG A 271 18.80 18.57 8.50
N PHE A 272 18.62 17.26 8.57
CA PHE A 272 19.65 16.23 8.51
C PHE A 272 19.51 15.43 7.21
N GLY A 273 19.36 16.13 6.08
CA GLY A 273 19.33 15.55 4.75
C GLY A 273 20.63 15.83 4.00
N ARG A 274 21.08 14.84 3.20
CA ARG A 274 22.21 14.95 2.30
C ARG A 274 22.04 13.99 1.14
N ILE A 275 22.09 14.48 -0.08
CA ILE A 275 21.79 13.68 -1.26
C ILE A 275 22.79 12.54 -1.45
N GLU A 276 24.09 12.76 -1.17
CA GLU A 276 25.11 11.73 -1.29
C GLU A 276 24.89 10.58 -0.28
N ALA A 277 24.32 10.88 0.89
CA ALA A 277 23.94 9.84 1.85
C ALA A 277 22.73 9.04 1.36
N HIS A 278 21.75 9.70 0.71
CA HIS A 278 20.62 9.04 0.07
C HIS A 278 21.08 8.09 -1.05
N GLU A 279 22.00 8.57 -1.91
CA GLU A 279 22.59 7.80 -3.01
C GLU A 279 23.39 6.59 -2.47
N ALA A 280 24.13 6.75 -1.39
CA ALA A 280 24.87 5.67 -0.74
C ALA A 280 23.93 4.53 -0.28
N VAL A 281 22.76 4.86 0.31
CA VAL A 281 21.78 3.84 0.72
C VAL A 281 21.29 3.01 -0.46
N THR A 282 20.99 3.65 -1.59
CA THR A 282 20.53 2.92 -2.79
C THR A 282 21.64 2.07 -3.41
N ALA A 283 22.90 2.55 -3.38
CA ALA A 283 24.05 1.80 -3.87
C ALA A 283 24.30 0.54 -3.01
N TYR A 284 24.34 0.67 -1.69
CA TYR A 284 24.42 -0.50 -0.80
C TYR A 284 23.25 -1.46 -0.97
N GLY A 285 22.03 -0.93 -1.22
CA GLY A 285 20.87 -1.76 -1.49
C GLY A 285 20.98 -2.58 -2.77
N ARG A 286 21.49 -2.00 -3.86
CA ARG A 286 21.77 -2.73 -5.10
C ARG A 286 22.84 -3.79 -4.90
N GLU A 287 23.94 -3.44 -4.24
CA GLU A 287 25.03 -4.37 -3.93
C GLU A 287 24.55 -5.55 -3.07
N ALA A 288 23.81 -5.27 -1.99
CA ALA A 288 23.25 -6.32 -1.13
C ALA A 288 22.35 -7.28 -1.90
N LEU A 289 21.52 -6.76 -2.80
CA LEU A 289 20.64 -7.59 -3.61
C LEU A 289 21.40 -8.44 -4.65
N LEU A 290 22.49 -7.91 -5.23
CA LEU A 290 23.38 -8.68 -6.12
C LEU A 290 24.08 -9.80 -5.36
N ARG A 291 24.64 -9.52 -4.19
CA ARG A 291 25.26 -10.54 -3.32
C ARG A 291 24.25 -11.61 -2.87
N ALA A 292 23.00 -11.22 -2.62
CA ALA A 292 21.94 -12.18 -2.31
C ALA A 292 21.61 -13.07 -3.50
N LYS A 293 21.64 -12.52 -4.73
CA LYS A 293 21.47 -13.30 -5.96
C LYS A 293 22.61 -14.32 -6.12
N GLU A 294 23.85 -13.88 -6.00
CA GLU A 294 25.04 -14.75 -6.09
C GLU A 294 24.98 -15.85 -5.02
N ALA A 295 24.64 -15.52 -3.77
CA ALA A 295 24.49 -16.50 -2.69
C ALA A 295 23.46 -17.59 -3.04
N ALA A 296 22.32 -17.19 -3.60
CA ALA A 296 21.30 -18.13 -4.03
C ALA A 296 21.76 -19.01 -5.19
N GLU A 297 22.41 -18.44 -6.21
CA GLU A 297 22.89 -19.16 -7.39
C GLU A 297 24.03 -20.14 -7.04
N ASP A 298 24.99 -19.76 -6.17
CA ASP A 298 26.06 -20.63 -5.69
C ASP A 298 25.52 -21.85 -4.93
N LEU A 299 24.37 -21.73 -4.26
CA LEU A 299 23.67 -22.81 -3.60
C LEU A 299 22.73 -23.59 -4.55
N GLY A 300 22.76 -23.30 -5.84
CA GLY A 300 22.00 -23.98 -6.89
C GLY A 300 20.52 -23.58 -6.97
N PHE A 301 20.13 -22.43 -6.41
CA PHE A 301 18.80 -21.86 -6.61
C PHE A 301 18.73 -21.03 -7.89
N THR A 302 17.59 -21.06 -8.55
CA THR A 302 17.26 -20.15 -9.64
C THR A 302 16.57 -18.91 -9.07
N VAL A 303 17.11 -17.72 -9.34
CA VAL A 303 16.48 -16.46 -8.96
C VAL A 303 15.49 -16.08 -10.05
N LEU A 304 14.19 -16.17 -9.72
CA LEU A 304 13.09 -15.88 -10.65
C LEU A 304 12.84 -14.38 -10.82
N HIS A 305 13.02 -13.62 -9.75
CA HIS A 305 12.75 -12.19 -9.70
C HIS A 305 13.47 -11.54 -8.53
N MET A 306 13.85 -10.25 -8.68
CA MET A 306 14.25 -9.39 -7.57
C MET A 306 13.58 -8.02 -7.72
N TYR A 307 13.17 -7.44 -6.60
CA TYR A 307 12.55 -6.14 -6.59
C TYR A 307 12.89 -5.35 -5.34
N VAL A 308 13.80 -4.41 -5.47
CA VAL A 308 14.27 -3.45 -4.46
C VAL A 308 14.86 -4.09 -3.20
N ASP A 309 14.06 -4.79 -2.41
CA ASP A 309 14.40 -5.38 -1.10
C ASP A 309 14.06 -6.86 -0.98
N GLY A 310 13.50 -7.46 -2.04
CA GLY A 310 13.08 -8.85 -2.04
C GLY A 310 13.57 -9.64 -3.25
N LEU A 311 13.69 -10.96 -3.06
CA LEU A 311 14.02 -11.91 -4.11
C LEU A 311 13.14 -13.15 -4.02
N TRP A 312 12.82 -13.73 -5.19
CA TRP A 312 12.04 -14.96 -5.35
C TRP A 312 12.94 -16.04 -5.89
N VAL A 313 13.13 -17.11 -5.12
CA VAL A 313 14.06 -18.19 -5.44
C VAL A 313 13.35 -19.54 -5.52
N GLN A 314 13.83 -20.38 -6.44
CA GLN A 314 13.33 -21.73 -6.68
C GLN A 314 14.48 -22.69 -6.84
N LYS A 315 14.32 -23.93 -6.35
CA LYS A 315 15.24 -25.05 -6.58
C LYS A 315 14.46 -26.34 -6.65
N ASP A 316 14.79 -27.21 -7.59
CA ASP A 316 14.14 -28.50 -7.71
C ASP A 316 14.38 -29.35 -6.45
N GLY A 317 13.29 -29.89 -5.89
CA GLY A 317 13.31 -30.67 -4.67
C GLY A 317 13.25 -29.86 -3.38
N ALA A 318 13.42 -28.52 -3.41
CA ALA A 318 13.24 -27.66 -2.27
C ALA A 318 11.77 -27.22 -2.15
N SER A 319 11.17 -27.49 -1.01
CA SER A 319 9.76 -27.18 -0.78
C SER A 319 9.43 -26.73 0.64
N ASP A 320 10.27 -27.03 1.62
CA ASP A 320 10.05 -26.70 3.02
C ASP A 320 11.01 -25.62 3.53
N ILE A 321 10.67 -25.00 4.66
CA ILE A 321 11.45 -23.90 5.26
C ILE A 321 12.92 -24.29 5.44
N THR A 322 13.18 -25.53 5.86
CA THR A 322 14.53 -26.05 6.09
C THR A 322 15.38 -26.13 4.83
N ASP A 323 14.75 -26.30 3.65
CA ASP A 323 15.46 -26.36 2.37
C ASP A 323 16.01 -24.97 1.96
N PHE A 324 15.35 -23.89 2.40
CA PHE A 324 15.71 -22.51 2.08
C PHE A 324 16.57 -21.86 3.18
N GLN A 325 16.69 -22.45 4.39
CA GLN A 325 17.48 -21.85 5.47
C GLN A 325 18.93 -21.58 5.08
N PRO A 326 19.64 -22.47 4.34
CA PRO A 326 21.02 -22.21 3.94
C PRO A 326 21.18 -20.94 3.09
N VAL A 327 20.22 -20.61 2.23
CA VAL A 327 20.31 -19.38 1.41
C VAL A 327 20.06 -18.13 2.24
N LEU A 328 19.19 -18.17 3.27
CA LEU A 328 19.04 -17.04 4.19
C LEU A 328 20.33 -16.77 4.96
N ASP A 329 20.94 -17.84 5.52
CA ASP A 329 22.17 -17.75 6.30
C ASP A 329 23.34 -17.22 5.45
N GLU A 330 23.46 -17.67 4.21
CA GLU A 330 24.51 -17.22 3.28
C GLU A 330 24.30 -15.75 2.88
N ILE A 331 23.05 -15.31 2.63
CA ILE A 331 22.73 -13.91 2.35
C ILE A 331 23.14 -13.01 3.54
N ILE A 332 22.80 -13.42 4.76
CA ILE A 332 23.19 -12.66 5.97
C ILE A 332 24.71 -12.58 6.07
N THR A 333 25.39 -13.69 5.84
CA THR A 333 26.87 -13.76 5.90
C THR A 333 27.53 -12.82 4.89
N ARG A 334 27.05 -12.79 3.63
CA ARG A 334 27.63 -11.96 2.55
C ARG A 334 27.27 -10.48 2.67
N THR A 335 26.12 -10.16 3.24
CA THR A 335 25.62 -8.77 3.23
C THR A 335 25.70 -8.07 4.58
N GLY A 336 25.80 -8.80 5.69
CA GLY A 336 25.68 -8.26 7.04
C GLY A 336 24.26 -7.75 7.38
N LEU A 337 23.29 -7.93 6.49
CA LEU A 337 21.94 -7.41 6.65
C LEU A 337 20.95 -8.52 7.01
N PRO A 338 19.98 -8.25 7.88
CA PRO A 338 18.98 -9.25 8.26
C PRO A 338 17.99 -9.48 7.12
N VAL A 339 17.72 -10.78 6.84
CA VAL A 339 16.66 -11.20 5.91
C VAL A 339 15.63 -12.07 6.62
N ALA A 340 14.44 -12.16 6.06
CA ALA A 340 13.39 -13.05 6.49
C ALA A 340 12.70 -13.69 5.29
N MET A 341 12.18 -14.89 5.48
CA MET A 341 11.32 -15.51 4.48
C MET A 341 9.87 -15.08 4.74
N ASP A 342 9.26 -14.40 3.75
CA ASP A 342 7.85 -14.00 3.80
C ASP A 342 6.93 -15.24 3.69
N GLY A 343 7.37 -16.26 2.97
CA GLY A 343 6.69 -17.54 2.83
C GLY A 343 7.15 -18.33 1.60
N ILE A 344 6.62 -19.54 1.48
CA ILE A 344 6.84 -20.42 0.34
C ILE A 344 5.53 -20.53 -0.44
N TYR A 345 5.56 -20.13 -1.70
CA TYR A 345 4.41 -20.30 -2.60
C TYR A 345 4.26 -21.77 -3.01
N SER A 346 3.04 -22.31 -2.89
CA SER A 346 2.67 -23.53 -3.61
C SER A 346 2.78 -23.30 -5.12
N TRP A 347 2.37 -22.11 -5.55
CA TRP A 347 2.57 -21.60 -6.89
C TRP A 347 2.46 -20.09 -6.96
N ILE A 348 3.18 -19.49 -7.89
CA ILE A 348 3.17 -18.05 -8.18
C ILE A 348 3.17 -17.83 -9.69
N ALA A 349 2.48 -16.80 -10.15
CA ALA A 349 2.44 -16.38 -11.55
C ALA A 349 3.03 -14.99 -11.71
N PHE A 350 4.14 -14.88 -12.44
CA PHE A 350 4.68 -13.60 -12.88
C PHE A 350 4.11 -13.24 -14.24
N LEU A 351 3.51 -12.04 -14.34
CA LEU A 351 2.73 -11.64 -15.49
C LEU A 351 3.52 -10.71 -16.44
N PRO A 352 3.36 -10.90 -17.75
CA PRO A 352 3.91 -9.98 -18.73
C PRO A 352 3.10 -8.66 -18.81
N SER A 353 3.62 -7.72 -19.60
CA SER A 353 2.90 -6.52 -19.97
C SER A 353 1.61 -6.86 -20.73
N ARG A 354 0.58 -6.04 -20.52
CA ARG A 354 -0.68 -6.17 -21.27
C ARG A 354 -0.58 -5.70 -22.71
N VAL A 355 0.37 -4.83 -22.99
CA VAL A 355 0.56 -4.27 -24.35
C VAL A 355 1.43 -5.19 -25.20
N ASP A 356 2.44 -5.80 -24.57
CA ASP A 356 3.35 -6.73 -25.25
C ASP A 356 3.68 -7.89 -24.29
N ALA A 357 3.16 -9.07 -24.61
CA ALA A 357 3.35 -10.27 -23.79
C ALA A 357 4.81 -10.77 -23.70
N ARG A 358 5.72 -10.22 -24.51
CA ARG A 358 7.16 -10.54 -24.45
C ARG A 358 7.87 -9.76 -23.34
N LEU A 359 7.26 -8.67 -22.85
CA LEU A 359 7.88 -7.80 -21.87
C LEU A 359 7.42 -8.19 -20.47
N PRO A 360 8.32 -8.63 -19.57
CA PRO A 360 8.00 -8.85 -18.17
C PRO A 360 7.68 -7.52 -17.46
N VAL A 361 6.89 -7.60 -16.41
CA VAL A 361 6.58 -6.43 -15.55
C VAL A 361 6.93 -6.76 -14.11
N ALA A 362 7.87 -6.05 -13.55
CA ALA A 362 8.47 -6.34 -12.27
C ALA A 362 7.48 -6.48 -11.10
N ASN A 363 6.53 -5.59 -10.94
CA ASN A 363 5.58 -5.63 -9.83
C ASN A 363 4.17 -6.05 -10.29
N ARG A 364 4.09 -7.13 -11.07
CA ARG A 364 2.82 -7.65 -11.58
C ARG A 364 2.78 -9.18 -11.46
N TYR A 365 2.31 -9.66 -10.30
CA TYR A 365 2.25 -11.09 -9.99
C TYR A 365 1.14 -11.41 -9.00
N PHE A 366 0.82 -12.68 -8.87
CA PHE A 366 -0.03 -13.24 -7.82
C PHE A 366 0.37 -14.68 -7.52
N GLY A 367 0.12 -15.13 -6.32
CA GLY A 367 0.44 -16.50 -5.93
C GLY A 367 -0.28 -16.93 -4.66
N VAL A 368 -0.24 -18.21 -4.40
CA VAL A 368 -0.83 -18.87 -3.23
C VAL A 368 0.29 -19.50 -2.42
N TYR A 369 0.43 -19.10 -1.17
CA TYR A 369 1.37 -19.68 -0.24
C TYR A 369 0.92 -21.09 0.20
N LYS A 370 1.84 -21.87 0.77
CA LYS A 370 1.55 -23.22 1.28
C LYS A 370 0.54 -23.23 2.43
N ASP A 371 0.39 -22.14 3.17
CA ASP A 371 -0.63 -21.95 4.19
C ASP A 371 -2.03 -21.59 3.62
N GLY A 372 -2.16 -21.51 2.29
CA GLY A 372 -3.38 -21.17 1.58
C GLY A 372 -3.66 -19.65 1.50
N SER A 373 -2.84 -18.81 2.10
CA SER A 373 -2.95 -17.36 1.93
C SER A 373 -2.47 -16.92 0.54
N HIS A 374 -2.94 -15.75 0.07
CA HIS A 374 -2.53 -15.27 -1.25
C HIS A 374 -1.85 -13.91 -1.16
N LYS A 375 -0.91 -13.70 -2.09
CA LYS A 375 -0.28 -12.39 -2.33
C LYS A 375 -0.57 -11.97 -3.76
N ILE A 376 -1.00 -10.71 -3.92
CA ILE A 376 -1.30 -10.13 -5.23
C ILE A 376 -0.59 -8.77 -5.37
N ARG A 377 -0.03 -8.50 -6.55
CA ARG A 377 0.62 -7.23 -6.90
C ARG A 377 0.28 -6.83 -8.32
N GLY A 378 0.09 -5.54 -8.55
CA GLY A 378 -0.05 -4.92 -9.87
C GLY A 378 -1.22 -5.39 -10.75
N ILE A 379 -2.19 -6.14 -10.18
CA ILE A 379 -3.43 -6.55 -10.85
C ILE A 379 -4.62 -5.70 -10.39
N GLU A 380 -5.79 -5.89 -11.02
CA GLU A 380 -6.97 -5.05 -10.84
C GLU A 380 -7.44 -4.95 -9.39
N ALA A 381 -7.40 -6.05 -8.64
CA ALA A 381 -7.82 -6.08 -7.23
C ALA A 381 -6.99 -5.17 -6.31
N ARG A 382 -5.78 -4.78 -6.72
CA ARG A 382 -4.94 -3.83 -5.97
C ARG A 382 -5.14 -2.37 -6.37
N ARG A 383 -5.87 -2.12 -7.45
CA ARG A 383 -6.07 -0.76 -7.94
C ARG A 383 -7.22 -0.08 -7.20
N ARG A 384 -7.00 1.16 -6.81
CA ARG A 384 -7.98 1.98 -6.07
C ARG A 384 -9.15 2.49 -6.92
N ASP A 385 -9.05 2.36 -8.24
CA ASP A 385 -10.08 2.78 -9.20
C ASP A 385 -10.94 1.62 -9.72
N THR A 386 -10.63 0.39 -9.34
CA THR A 386 -11.40 -0.79 -9.69
C THR A 386 -12.67 -0.88 -8.82
N PRO A 387 -13.86 -1.06 -9.42
CA PRO A 387 -15.08 -1.31 -8.68
C PRO A 387 -14.97 -2.55 -7.77
N SER A 388 -15.57 -2.50 -6.57
CA SER A 388 -15.45 -3.58 -5.58
C SER A 388 -15.94 -4.92 -6.09
N TRP A 389 -17.01 -4.94 -6.89
CA TRP A 389 -17.52 -6.16 -7.50
C TRP A 389 -16.50 -6.85 -8.43
N ILE A 390 -15.72 -6.08 -9.20
CA ILE A 390 -14.62 -6.62 -10.04
C ILE A 390 -13.50 -7.18 -9.16
N VAL A 391 -13.18 -6.50 -8.04
CA VAL A 391 -12.20 -6.97 -7.07
C VAL A 391 -12.64 -8.30 -6.46
N GLU A 392 -13.89 -8.39 -6.00
CA GLU A 392 -14.48 -9.59 -5.41
C GLU A 392 -14.45 -10.77 -6.39
N LEU A 393 -14.80 -10.53 -7.66
CA LEU A 393 -14.70 -11.55 -8.69
C LEU A 393 -13.27 -12.02 -8.92
N GLN A 394 -12.31 -11.09 -9.02
CA GLN A 394 -10.92 -11.45 -9.25
C GLN A 394 -10.35 -12.29 -8.09
N LEU A 395 -10.72 -11.94 -6.85
CA LEU A 395 -10.36 -12.73 -5.67
C LEU A 395 -11.04 -14.11 -5.67
N ALA A 396 -12.32 -14.20 -6.04
CA ALA A 396 -13.03 -15.48 -6.14
C ALA A 396 -12.44 -16.41 -7.22
N LEU A 397 -11.95 -15.84 -8.33
CA LEU A 397 -11.20 -16.59 -9.35
C LEU A 397 -9.89 -17.15 -8.77
N LEU A 398 -9.16 -16.34 -7.99
CA LEU A 398 -7.95 -16.77 -7.33
C LEU A 398 -8.22 -17.86 -6.27
N ASP A 399 -9.27 -17.69 -5.45
CA ASP A 399 -9.72 -18.70 -4.48
C ASP A 399 -10.09 -20.02 -5.16
N GLN A 400 -10.72 -19.97 -6.34
CA GLN A 400 -11.03 -21.16 -7.14
C GLN A 400 -9.75 -21.90 -7.56
N LEU A 401 -8.71 -21.19 -7.98
CA LEU A 401 -7.41 -21.78 -8.32
C LEU A 401 -6.66 -22.28 -7.09
N ALA A 402 -6.73 -21.54 -5.99
CA ALA A 402 -6.10 -21.90 -4.71
C ALA A 402 -6.64 -23.22 -4.13
N GLY A 403 -7.86 -23.63 -4.53
CA GLY A 403 -8.41 -24.94 -4.16
C GLY A 403 -7.72 -26.15 -4.80
N ALA A 404 -6.74 -25.96 -5.71
CA ALA A 404 -5.95 -27.05 -6.28
C ALA A 404 -5.05 -27.66 -5.20
N GLN A 405 -5.06 -28.99 -5.10
CA GLN A 405 -4.24 -29.72 -4.10
C GLN A 405 -2.78 -29.85 -4.55
N SER A 406 -2.52 -29.71 -5.84
CA SER A 406 -1.18 -29.75 -6.42
C SER A 406 -1.08 -28.78 -7.60
N PHE A 407 0.15 -28.42 -7.98
CA PHE A 407 0.41 -27.60 -9.14
C PHE A 407 -0.17 -28.18 -10.44
N GLY A 408 -0.12 -29.51 -10.61
CA GLY A 408 -0.67 -30.22 -11.78
C GLY A 408 -2.20 -30.16 -11.87
N GLU A 409 -2.90 -29.87 -10.78
CA GLU A 409 -4.36 -29.76 -10.77
C GLU A 409 -4.90 -28.37 -11.15
N LEU A 410 -4.04 -27.37 -11.25
CA LEU A 410 -4.46 -26.00 -11.60
C LEU A 410 -5.34 -25.94 -12.87
N PRO A 411 -5.00 -26.62 -13.98
CA PRO A 411 -5.85 -26.64 -15.17
C PRO A 411 -7.25 -27.21 -14.91
N ASN A 412 -7.39 -28.16 -13.98
CA ASN A 412 -8.69 -28.78 -13.65
C ASN A 412 -9.64 -27.80 -12.94
N ARG A 413 -9.12 -26.66 -12.45
CA ARG A 413 -9.91 -25.60 -11.82
C ARG A 413 -10.47 -24.58 -12.82
N LEU A 414 -10.00 -24.58 -14.06
CA LEU A 414 -10.44 -23.66 -15.11
C LEU A 414 -11.95 -23.69 -15.36
N PRO A 415 -12.62 -24.85 -15.48
CA PRO A 415 -14.05 -24.87 -15.69
C PRO A 415 -14.84 -24.15 -14.59
N GLY A 416 -14.44 -24.29 -13.33
CA GLY A 416 -15.03 -23.57 -12.20
C GLY A 416 -14.82 -22.05 -12.29
N ALA A 417 -13.61 -21.64 -12.65
CA ALA A 417 -13.27 -20.21 -12.81
C ALA A 417 -14.08 -19.56 -13.96
N VAL A 418 -14.19 -20.24 -15.10
CA VAL A 418 -15.00 -19.76 -16.24
C VAL A 418 -16.47 -19.66 -15.88
N SER A 419 -16.97 -20.60 -15.10
CA SER A 419 -18.34 -20.58 -14.65
C SER A 419 -18.63 -19.41 -13.71
N LEU A 420 -17.69 -19.07 -12.78
CA LEU A 420 -17.79 -17.86 -11.94
C LEU A 420 -17.88 -16.60 -12.81
N LEU A 421 -17.02 -16.51 -13.84
CA LEU A 421 -17.00 -15.38 -14.77
C LEU A 421 -18.34 -15.24 -15.51
N ARG A 422 -18.90 -16.35 -16.00
CA ARG A 422 -20.21 -16.37 -16.68
C ARG A 422 -21.34 -15.94 -15.75
N GLN A 423 -21.36 -16.48 -14.54
CA GLN A 423 -22.37 -16.11 -13.56
C GLN A 423 -22.31 -14.62 -13.24
N ALA A 424 -21.12 -14.08 -13.01
CA ALA A 424 -20.93 -12.65 -12.78
C ALA A 424 -21.46 -11.81 -13.96
N TRP A 425 -21.15 -12.21 -15.19
CA TRP A 425 -21.69 -11.53 -16.39
C TRP A 425 -23.21 -11.59 -16.48
N LEU A 426 -23.82 -12.75 -16.21
CA LEU A 426 -25.26 -12.91 -16.19
C LEU A 426 -25.94 -12.06 -15.13
N ASP A 427 -25.33 -11.98 -13.94
CA ASP A 427 -25.86 -11.16 -12.84
C ASP A 427 -25.80 -9.67 -13.17
N LEU A 428 -24.70 -9.21 -13.80
CA LEU A 428 -24.61 -7.85 -14.30
C LEU A 428 -25.69 -7.55 -15.34
N LYS A 429 -25.87 -8.43 -16.34
CA LYS A 429 -26.89 -8.27 -17.38
C LYS A 429 -28.32 -8.24 -16.84
N ARG A 430 -28.58 -8.98 -15.78
CA ARG A 430 -29.90 -9.07 -15.13
C ARG A 430 -30.11 -7.99 -14.05
N GLY A 431 -29.16 -7.05 -13.88
CA GLY A 431 -29.25 -6.01 -12.87
C GLY A 431 -29.23 -6.52 -11.44
N ARG A 432 -28.63 -7.69 -11.17
CA ARG A 432 -28.53 -8.30 -9.85
C ARG A 432 -27.33 -7.81 -9.03
N VAL A 433 -26.39 -7.14 -9.70
CA VAL A 433 -25.23 -6.55 -9.05
C VAL A 433 -25.64 -5.24 -8.36
N PRO A 434 -25.43 -5.08 -7.06
CA PRO A 434 -25.69 -3.83 -6.37
C PRO A 434 -24.90 -2.67 -7.01
N LEU A 435 -25.54 -1.51 -7.16
CA LEU A 435 -24.88 -0.35 -7.79
C LEU A 435 -23.64 0.11 -7.03
N GLU A 436 -23.61 -0.04 -5.72
CA GLU A 436 -22.46 0.23 -4.85
C GLU A 436 -21.23 -0.58 -5.30
N GLY A 437 -21.42 -1.84 -5.69
CA GLY A 437 -20.36 -2.72 -6.18
C GLY A 437 -19.79 -2.29 -7.54
N LEU A 438 -20.53 -1.48 -8.29
CA LEU A 438 -20.13 -0.97 -9.61
C LEU A 438 -19.41 0.39 -9.53
N VAL A 439 -19.33 1.02 -8.35
CA VAL A 439 -18.76 2.36 -8.19
C VAL A 439 -17.25 2.34 -8.44
N ALA A 440 -16.83 3.14 -9.42
CA ALA A 440 -15.42 3.47 -9.63
C ALA A 440 -15.03 4.72 -8.85
N SER A 441 -13.78 4.81 -8.41
CA SER A 441 -13.28 5.97 -7.66
C SER A 441 -11.95 6.44 -8.22
N GLN A 442 -11.90 7.67 -8.74
CA GLN A 442 -10.69 8.25 -9.32
C GLN A 442 -10.37 9.60 -8.69
N ARG A 443 -9.09 9.96 -8.68
CA ARG A 443 -8.61 11.24 -8.14
C ARG A 443 -8.56 12.29 -9.26
N LEU A 444 -8.98 13.53 -8.97
CA LEU A 444 -8.77 14.64 -9.88
C LEU A 444 -7.28 15.00 -9.93
N SER A 445 -6.71 14.99 -11.13
CA SER A 445 -5.30 15.36 -11.35
C SER A 445 -5.09 16.87 -11.53
N LYS A 446 -6.16 17.61 -11.90
CA LYS A 446 -6.14 19.05 -12.15
C LYS A 446 -7.37 19.71 -11.52
N GLU A 447 -7.37 21.03 -11.40
CA GLU A 447 -8.61 21.78 -11.12
C GLU A 447 -9.57 21.65 -12.33
N LEU A 448 -10.89 21.77 -12.08
CA LEU A 448 -11.90 21.51 -13.11
C LEU A 448 -11.77 22.43 -14.34
N GLY A 449 -11.34 23.69 -14.12
CA GLY A 449 -11.13 24.66 -15.20
C GLY A 449 -9.90 24.37 -16.09
N ASP A 450 -8.97 23.53 -15.65
CA ASP A 450 -7.71 23.27 -16.35
C ASP A 450 -7.79 22.06 -17.31
N TYR A 451 -8.95 21.42 -17.42
CA TYR A 451 -9.13 20.29 -18.32
C TYR A 451 -9.53 20.76 -19.72
N GLN A 452 -8.68 20.59 -20.71
CA GLN A 452 -9.06 20.78 -22.12
C GLN A 452 -10.11 19.75 -22.54
N VAL A 453 -9.89 18.49 -22.20
CA VAL A 453 -10.87 17.41 -22.37
C VAL A 453 -11.12 16.78 -21.00
N PRO A 454 -12.33 16.94 -20.42
CA PRO A 454 -12.65 16.40 -19.11
C PRO A 454 -12.56 14.86 -19.08
N SER A 455 -11.74 14.34 -18.17
CA SER A 455 -11.72 12.91 -17.85
C SER A 455 -13.07 12.46 -17.24
N LEU A 456 -13.32 11.16 -17.13
CA LEU A 456 -14.55 10.65 -16.51
C LEU A 456 -14.73 11.16 -15.07
N ALA A 457 -13.64 11.20 -14.29
CA ALA A 457 -13.65 11.78 -12.95
C ALA A 457 -13.98 13.29 -12.97
N ALA A 458 -13.43 14.05 -13.94
CA ALA A 458 -13.73 15.46 -14.09
C ALA A 458 -15.19 15.68 -14.50
N ARG A 459 -15.75 14.87 -15.41
CA ARG A 459 -17.17 14.91 -15.79
C ARG A 459 -18.10 14.65 -14.61
N ALA A 460 -17.76 13.66 -13.76
CA ALA A 460 -18.50 13.42 -12.53
C ALA A 460 -18.38 14.57 -11.52
N ALA A 461 -17.20 15.17 -11.39
CA ALA A 461 -17.00 16.34 -10.53
C ALA A 461 -17.76 17.59 -11.04
N ILE A 462 -17.89 17.77 -12.37
CA ILE A 462 -18.73 18.83 -12.96
C ILE A 462 -20.21 18.62 -12.59
N GLN A 463 -20.71 17.37 -12.58
CA GLN A 463 -22.07 17.11 -12.11
C GLN A 463 -22.26 17.55 -10.65
N LEU A 464 -21.30 17.23 -9.77
CA LEU A 464 -21.33 17.62 -8.36
C LEU A 464 -21.26 19.14 -8.18
N SER A 465 -20.47 19.83 -9.00
CA SER A 465 -20.36 21.30 -8.91
C SER A 465 -21.68 22.01 -9.22
N LYS A 466 -22.52 21.45 -10.12
CA LYS A 466 -23.85 21.99 -10.45
C LYS A 466 -24.81 22.00 -9.26
N ILE A 467 -24.60 21.12 -8.28
CA ILE A 467 -25.40 21.07 -7.03
C ILE A 467 -24.66 21.70 -5.84
N GLY A 468 -23.63 22.52 -6.10
CA GLY A 468 -22.87 23.22 -5.07
C GLY A 468 -21.80 22.40 -4.35
N LYS A 469 -21.58 21.15 -4.73
CA LYS A 469 -20.51 20.29 -4.18
C LYS A 469 -19.22 20.48 -4.98
N GLN A 470 -18.30 21.31 -4.49
CA GLN A 470 -17.01 21.50 -5.13
C GLN A 470 -16.04 20.36 -4.78
N VAL A 471 -15.43 19.79 -5.81
CA VAL A 471 -14.34 18.80 -5.68
C VAL A 471 -13.05 19.45 -6.20
N LYS A 472 -12.02 19.47 -5.36
CA LYS A 472 -10.73 20.10 -5.65
C LYS A 472 -9.73 19.10 -6.23
N GLN A 473 -8.72 19.61 -6.89
CA GLN A 473 -7.57 18.84 -7.31
C GLN A 473 -7.03 17.96 -6.16
N GLY A 474 -6.71 16.71 -6.43
CA GLY A 474 -6.24 15.74 -5.43
C GLY A 474 -7.34 15.02 -4.64
N GLN A 475 -8.59 15.47 -4.70
CA GLN A 475 -9.71 14.76 -4.11
C GLN A 475 -10.22 13.63 -5.01
N ARG A 476 -10.85 12.62 -4.41
CA ARG A 476 -11.42 11.49 -5.14
C ARG A 476 -12.89 11.76 -5.49
N VAL A 477 -13.26 11.34 -6.68
CA VAL A 477 -14.65 11.35 -7.16
C VAL A 477 -15.09 9.92 -7.37
N ARG A 478 -16.29 9.61 -6.91
CA ARG A 478 -16.95 8.31 -7.09
C ARG A 478 -18.00 8.44 -8.19
N PHE A 479 -18.05 7.46 -9.08
CA PHE A 479 -19.01 7.48 -10.19
C PHE A 479 -19.30 6.07 -10.73
N LEU A 480 -20.41 5.96 -11.45
CA LEU A 480 -20.76 4.81 -12.26
C LEU A 480 -20.51 5.12 -13.74
N TYR A 481 -20.11 4.12 -14.50
CA TYR A 481 -20.06 4.22 -15.95
C TYR A 481 -21.47 4.12 -16.53
N THR A 482 -21.86 5.11 -17.35
CA THR A 482 -23.19 5.17 -18.00
C THR A 482 -23.06 5.32 -19.51
N ARG A 483 -24.09 4.92 -20.23
CA ARG A 483 -24.19 5.11 -21.69
C ARG A 483 -24.52 6.57 -22.01
N GLY A 484 -24.09 7.02 -23.20
CA GLY A 484 -24.34 8.39 -23.66
C GLY A 484 -23.43 9.44 -23.02
N ASP A 485 -23.66 10.71 -23.31
CA ASP A 485 -22.97 11.84 -22.69
C ASP A 485 -23.63 12.18 -21.34
N PRO A 486 -22.88 12.38 -20.27
CA PRO A 486 -21.43 12.51 -20.15
C PRO A 486 -20.65 11.20 -19.94
N GLY A 487 -21.27 10.03 -20.05
CA GLY A 487 -20.64 8.71 -19.90
C GLY A 487 -20.39 8.28 -18.46
N VAL A 488 -20.83 9.08 -17.49
CA VAL A 488 -20.73 8.82 -16.05
C VAL A 488 -21.91 9.42 -15.29
N HIS A 489 -22.24 8.81 -14.16
CA HIS A 489 -23.12 9.37 -13.15
C HIS A 489 -22.36 9.48 -11.83
N ALA A 490 -22.22 10.68 -11.29
CA ALA A 490 -21.52 10.90 -10.02
C ALA A 490 -22.29 10.26 -8.87
N TRP A 491 -21.62 9.42 -8.09
CA TRP A 491 -22.25 8.64 -7.02
C TRP A 491 -22.84 9.50 -5.89
N ASP A 492 -22.26 10.65 -5.63
CA ASP A 492 -22.64 11.54 -4.54
C ASP A 492 -23.73 12.55 -4.91
N LEU A 493 -24.41 12.36 -6.03
CA LEU A 493 -25.63 13.11 -6.39
C LEU A 493 -26.81 12.69 -5.50
N PRO A 494 -27.77 13.61 -5.25
CA PRO A 494 -28.98 13.28 -4.49
C PRO A 494 -29.86 12.25 -5.22
N ASP A 495 -29.96 12.38 -6.54
CA ASP A 495 -30.79 11.50 -7.35
C ASP A 495 -30.04 10.17 -7.60
N PRO A 496 -30.70 9.03 -7.36
CA PRO A 496 -30.09 7.74 -7.65
C PRO A 496 -29.87 7.55 -9.15
N PRO A 497 -28.82 6.83 -9.57
CA PRO A 497 -28.59 6.54 -10.97
C PRO A 497 -29.70 5.65 -11.54
N ASN A 498 -30.13 5.93 -12.78
CA ASN A 498 -31.06 5.07 -13.47
C ASN A 498 -30.36 3.76 -13.90
N PRO A 499 -30.77 2.58 -13.40
CA PRO A 499 -30.11 1.32 -13.71
C PRO A 499 -30.06 1.00 -15.21
N THR A 500 -31.02 1.49 -16.00
CA THR A 500 -31.08 1.24 -17.45
C THR A 500 -29.98 2.00 -18.22
N THR A 501 -29.38 3.02 -17.64
CA THR A 501 -28.31 3.81 -18.26
C THR A 501 -26.92 3.22 -18.04
N ILE A 502 -26.76 2.21 -17.20
CA ILE A 502 -25.46 1.59 -16.89
C ILE A 502 -24.80 1.07 -18.18
N ASP A 503 -23.51 1.39 -18.34
CA ASP A 503 -22.72 0.92 -19.48
C ASP A 503 -22.20 -0.51 -19.24
N LEU A 504 -23.03 -1.48 -19.57
CA LEU A 504 -22.69 -2.90 -19.46
C LEU A 504 -21.44 -3.28 -20.26
N ARG A 505 -21.17 -2.62 -21.39
CA ARG A 505 -19.99 -2.90 -22.22
C ARG A 505 -18.71 -2.50 -21.51
N GLN A 506 -18.74 -1.35 -20.81
CA GLN A 506 -17.58 -0.91 -20.05
C GLN A 506 -17.29 -1.85 -18.87
N TYR A 507 -18.33 -2.26 -18.13
CA TYR A 507 -18.15 -3.23 -17.03
C TYR A 507 -17.73 -4.61 -17.54
N GLN A 508 -18.21 -5.04 -18.69
CA GLN A 508 -17.74 -6.26 -19.34
C GLN A 508 -16.25 -6.23 -19.65
N LYS A 509 -15.74 -5.11 -20.20
CA LYS A 509 -14.29 -4.93 -20.45
C LYS A 509 -13.48 -5.03 -19.17
N LEU A 510 -13.96 -4.42 -18.07
CA LEU A 510 -13.28 -4.51 -16.78
C LEU A 510 -13.28 -5.95 -16.25
N LEU A 511 -14.39 -6.65 -16.38
CA LEU A 511 -14.57 -8.03 -15.96
C LEU A 511 -13.63 -8.98 -16.71
N LEU A 512 -13.62 -8.91 -18.05
CA LEU A 512 -12.72 -9.72 -18.90
C LEU A 512 -11.25 -9.43 -18.58
N ARG A 513 -10.90 -8.17 -18.42
CA ARG A 513 -9.55 -7.75 -18.09
C ARG A 513 -9.08 -8.32 -16.74
N ALA A 514 -9.94 -8.31 -15.72
CA ALA A 514 -9.63 -8.86 -14.40
C ALA A 514 -9.48 -10.38 -14.45
N ALA A 515 -10.38 -11.07 -15.19
CA ALA A 515 -10.30 -12.51 -15.39
C ALA A 515 -9.06 -12.92 -16.20
N ASN A 516 -8.74 -12.19 -17.27
CA ASN A 516 -7.56 -12.45 -18.08
C ASN A 516 -6.26 -12.34 -17.27
N SER A 517 -6.17 -11.37 -16.35
CA SER A 517 -5.00 -11.24 -15.47
C SER A 517 -4.75 -12.51 -14.61
N ILE A 518 -5.79 -13.23 -14.23
CA ILE A 518 -5.69 -14.47 -13.43
C ILE A 518 -5.52 -15.72 -14.32
N LEU A 519 -6.18 -15.80 -15.47
CA LEU A 519 -6.27 -17.03 -16.25
C LEU A 519 -5.22 -17.13 -17.38
N GLN A 520 -4.64 -16.00 -17.80
CA GLN A 520 -3.58 -15.97 -18.82
C GLN A 520 -2.38 -16.88 -18.52
N PRO A 521 -1.85 -16.96 -17.27
CA PRO A 521 -0.72 -17.86 -16.97
C PRO A 521 -1.05 -19.35 -17.17
N LEU A 522 -2.34 -19.69 -17.21
CA LEU A 522 -2.84 -21.04 -17.51
C LEU A 522 -3.09 -21.28 -19.00
N GLY A 523 -2.61 -20.38 -19.87
CA GLY A 523 -2.75 -20.48 -21.32
C GLY A 523 -4.08 -19.98 -21.88
N VAL A 524 -4.88 -19.27 -21.10
CA VAL A 524 -6.18 -18.72 -21.52
C VAL A 524 -6.00 -17.27 -21.95
N ASP A 525 -6.25 -16.97 -23.21
CA ASP A 525 -6.24 -15.60 -23.75
C ASP A 525 -7.60 -14.89 -23.65
N GLU A 526 -7.62 -13.60 -23.94
CA GLU A 526 -8.84 -12.78 -23.84
C GLU A 526 -9.91 -13.19 -24.85
N ASN A 527 -9.52 -13.66 -26.06
CA ASN A 527 -10.45 -14.13 -27.07
C ASN A 527 -11.13 -15.43 -26.61
N THR A 528 -10.35 -16.37 -26.11
CA THR A 528 -10.84 -17.62 -25.53
C THR A 528 -11.82 -17.33 -24.36
N LEU A 529 -11.48 -16.40 -23.47
CA LEU A 529 -12.38 -15.99 -22.37
C LEU A 529 -13.68 -15.38 -22.88
N HIS A 530 -13.59 -14.54 -23.91
CA HIS A 530 -14.77 -13.95 -24.56
C HIS A 530 -15.67 -15.03 -25.13
N ASP A 531 -15.12 -15.98 -25.89
CA ASP A 531 -15.87 -17.07 -26.48
C ASP A 531 -16.50 -17.97 -25.41
N TRP A 532 -15.77 -18.31 -24.38
CA TRP A 532 -16.29 -19.09 -23.26
C TRP A 532 -17.42 -18.37 -22.52
N MET A 533 -17.35 -17.07 -22.39
CA MET A 533 -18.39 -16.28 -21.74
C MET A 533 -19.72 -16.28 -22.51
N TYR A 534 -19.68 -16.39 -23.84
CA TYR A 534 -20.88 -16.33 -24.70
C TYR A 534 -21.31 -17.65 -25.28
N SER A 535 -20.45 -18.68 -25.32
CA SER A 535 -20.81 -19.97 -25.90
C SER A 535 -21.88 -20.65 -25.06
N ASN A 536 -22.85 -21.26 -25.75
CA ASN A 536 -23.84 -22.16 -25.13
C ASN A 536 -23.30 -23.60 -24.98
N ALA A 537 -22.08 -23.87 -25.41
CA ALA A 537 -21.44 -25.17 -25.31
C ALA A 537 -21.11 -25.50 -23.84
N GLY A 538 -21.47 -26.70 -23.42
CA GLY A 538 -21.20 -27.18 -22.04
C GLY A 538 -19.73 -27.51 -21.76
N TYR A 539 -18.82 -27.28 -22.71
CA TYR A 539 -17.41 -27.60 -22.63
C TYR A 539 -16.54 -26.33 -22.51
N PHE A 540 -15.65 -26.30 -21.52
CA PHE A 540 -14.84 -25.16 -21.16
C PHE A 540 -13.39 -25.56 -20.84
N GLY A 541 -12.74 -26.32 -21.73
CA GLY A 541 -11.29 -26.58 -21.65
C GLY A 541 -10.49 -25.57 -22.46
N PRO A 542 -9.18 -25.35 -22.18
CA PRO A 542 -8.30 -24.61 -23.06
C PRO A 542 -8.23 -25.28 -24.43
N PRO A 543 -7.96 -24.53 -25.51
CA PRO A 543 -7.76 -25.12 -26.84
C PRO A 543 -6.71 -26.24 -26.78
N GLY A 544 -7.07 -27.46 -27.21
CA GLY A 544 -6.19 -28.64 -27.15
C GLY A 544 -6.23 -29.45 -25.85
N SER A 545 -7.01 -29.06 -24.84
CA SER A 545 -7.24 -29.90 -23.65
C SER A 545 -8.31 -30.97 -23.93
N LEU A 546 -8.14 -32.15 -23.32
CA LEU A 546 -9.16 -33.21 -23.36
C LEU A 546 -10.47 -32.71 -22.70
N PRO A 547 -11.63 -33.08 -23.24
CA PRO A 547 -12.92 -32.72 -22.65
C PRO A 547 -12.96 -33.24 -21.18
N PRO A 548 -13.48 -32.45 -20.24
CA PRO A 548 -13.77 -32.96 -18.92
C PRO A 548 -14.78 -34.11 -19.04
N ASN A 549 -14.51 -35.19 -18.34
CA ASN A 549 -15.33 -36.43 -18.43
C ASN A 549 -16.79 -36.25 -17.98
N GLN A 550 -17.18 -35.08 -17.48
CA GLN A 550 -18.57 -34.79 -17.13
C GLN A 550 -18.96 -33.32 -17.37
N PRO A 551 -20.14 -33.03 -17.91
CA PRO A 551 -20.66 -31.66 -17.98
C PRO A 551 -20.92 -31.14 -16.55
N ILE A 552 -20.52 -29.92 -16.29
CA ILE A 552 -20.82 -29.22 -15.03
C ILE A 552 -22.34 -28.98 -15.00
N THR A 553 -23.04 -29.71 -14.14
CA THR A 553 -24.50 -29.65 -14.04
C THR A 553 -24.95 -28.46 -13.17
N LEU A 554 -26.18 -27.98 -13.43
CA LEU A 554 -26.83 -26.93 -12.61
C LEU A 554 -26.91 -27.27 -11.12
N SER A 555 -26.93 -28.58 -10.77
CA SER A 555 -26.91 -29.05 -9.36
C SER A 555 -25.61 -28.77 -8.64
N TYR A 556 -24.45 -28.84 -9.30
CA TYR A 556 -23.15 -28.46 -8.77
C TYR A 556 -23.11 -26.97 -8.38
N TRP A 557 -23.79 -26.13 -9.12
CA TRP A 557 -23.90 -24.70 -8.88
C TRP A 557 -24.81 -24.35 -7.71
N ARG A 558 -25.97 -24.99 -7.63
CA ARG A 558 -26.94 -24.73 -6.55
C ARG A 558 -26.37 -25.03 -5.18
N SER A 559 -25.46 -25.99 -5.06
CA SER A 559 -24.83 -26.32 -3.79
C SER A 559 -23.73 -25.32 -3.35
N ARG A 560 -23.10 -24.58 -4.30
CA ARG A 560 -22.02 -23.62 -4.02
C ARG A 560 -22.41 -22.15 -4.18
N LEU A 561 -23.52 -21.85 -4.83
CA LEU A 561 -24.07 -20.50 -4.91
C LEU A 561 -24.25 -19.80 -3.53
N PRO A 562 -24.66 -20.50 -2.46
CA PRO A 562 -24.72 -19.90 -1.11
C PRO A 562 -23.36 -19.52 -0.54
N LEU A 563 -22.29 -20.22 -0.90
CA LEU A 563 -20.92 -19.91 -0.48
C LEU A 563 -20.39 -18.68 -1.23
N PHE A 564 -20.68 -18.59 -2.53
CA PHE A 564 -20.37 -17.42 -3.35
C PHE A 564 -21.13 -16.18 -2.87
N LEU A 565 -22.42 -16.27 -2.61
CA LEU A 565 -23.25 -15.18 -2.09
C LEU A 565 -22.87 -14.80 -0.64
N LYS A 566 -22.35 -15.72 0.17
CA LYS A 566 -21.76 -15.43 1.48
C LYS A 566 -20.41 -14.71 1.35
N ALA A 567 -19.57 -15.10 0.40
CA ALA A 567 -18.30 -14.43 0.10
C ALA A 567 -18.50 -13.02 -0.49
N CYS A 568 -19.57 -12.81 -1.25
CA CYS A 568 -19.97 -11.51 -1.84
C CYS A 568 -20.73 -10.59 -0.86
N ARG A 569 -21.16 -11.07 0.30
CA ARG A 569 -21.66 -10.17 1.35
C ARG A 569 -20.47 -9.44 1.96
N PRO A 570 -20.53 -8.09 2.10
CA PRO A 570 -19.51 -7.38 2.85
C PRO A 570 -19.49 -7.96 4.26
N GLN A 571 -18.52 -8.83 4.53
CA GLN A 571 -18.25 -9.22 5.91
C GLN A 571 -17.90 -7.92 6.64
N LYS A 572 -18.68 -7.58 7.67
CA LYS A 572 -18.29 -6.59 8.68
C LYS A 572 -16.82 -6.90 8.97
N ALA A 573 -15.94 -5.95 8.63
CA ALA A 573 -14.50 -5.96 8.71
C ALA A 573 -13.91 -7.18 9.44
N ALA A 574 -13.63 -8.25 8.71
CA ALA A 574 -12.80 -9.33 9.21
C ALA A 574 -11.32 -8.98 8.93
N PRO A 575 -10.38 -9.38 9.78
CA PRO A 575 -8.97 -8.94 9.74
C PRO A 575 -8.20 -9.24 8.44
N ARG A 576 -8.78 -9.97 7.49
CA ARG A 576 -8.17 -10.29 6.19
C ARG A 576 -8.00 -9.11 5.22
N ALA A 577 -8.74 -8.02 5.39
CA ALA A 577 -8.57 -6.83 4.55
C ALA A 577 -7.27 -6.07 4.84
N ASP A 578 -6.68 -6.26 6.01
CA ASP A 578 -5.46 -5.53 6.42
C ASP A 578 -4.17 -6.12 5.83
N LEU A 579 -4.16 -7.42 5.48
CA LEU A 579 -3.03 -8.05 4.78
C LEU A 579 -2.83 -7.48 3.36
N TYR A 580 -3.87 -6.90 2.75
CA TYR A 580 -3.82 -6.36 1.39
C TYR A 580 -3.55 -4.85 1.32
N ARG A 581 -3.51 -4.14 2.44
CA ARG A 581 -3.37 -2.67 2.49
C ARG A 581 -1.98 -2.15 2.87
N ALA A 582 -1.09 -3.00 3.30
CA ALA A 582 0.25 -2.61 3.72
C ALA A 582 1.25 -2.76 2.56
N GLY A 583 1.41 -1.76 1.75
CA GLY A 583 2.49 -1.68 0.78
C GLY A 583 2.11 -0.95 -0.52
N ASP A 584 1.83 0.33 -0.42
CA ASP A 584 2.07 1.36 -1.45
C ASP A 584 2.20 2.73 -0.75
#